data_30083f07bb96286253f2387bbd318fb8
#
_entry.id   30083f07bb96286253f2387bbd318fb8
#
_cell.length_a   1.000
_cell.length_b   1.000
_cell.length_c   1.000
_cell.angle_alpha   90.00
_cell.angle_beta   90.00
_cell.angle_gamma   90.00
#
_symmetry.space_group_name_H-M   'P 1'
#
loop_
_entity.id
_entity.type
_entity.pdbx_description
1 polymer ?
#
loop_
_entity_poly.entity_id
_entity_poly.type
_entity_poly.pdbx_seq_one_letter_code
_entity_poly.pdbx_strand_id
1 'polypeptide(L)'
;TLNLDFMLIILFLLGTQSAFFGPLKYSLIPQHLSNEELLAGNAQVGMGTFVSILLGTLIGGWMVTLDNGITILCGLTVTVALIGWLSSREIPPAPSENPGKKLRLNPITETSVNFGLARENRTVFYCIMAISWFWLYGGCFLTQVPNYTVTVLNGHPRLISILLGAFIVGIAVGSLLCNRLSRGVVEPGIVPLGALGLSIFAFDLSFTSMAYQEAHASMNDIMPGQFFGLSGGPRILIDLMLIGPFGGFFIVPLNSMVQQRTASNKRARVLSVNAIVNAAFMVGGSLLGIFFLSFLGWSIMEFFIIVAVMNLIFVGIIFIRVPEFFSRFSLWLSTRFKLTSNR
;
A
#
# COMPACT_ATOMS: atom_id res chain seq x y z
N THR A 1 -24.18 16.22 21.09
CA THR A 1 -22.99 16.98 20.60
C THR A 1 -21.83 16.02 20.49
N LEU A 2 -21.37 15.75 19.27
CA LEU A 2 -20.13 15.01 19.03
C LEU A 2 -18.98 15.82 19.67
N ASN A 3 -18.34 15.24 20.69
CA ASN A 3 -17.16 15.88 21.31
C ASN A 3 -15.95 15.59 20.40
N LEU A 4 -15.54 16.60 19.64
CA LEU A 4 -14.42 16.51 18.68
C LEU A 4 -13.13 16.06 19.36
N ASP A 5 -12.85 16.57 20.57
CA ASP A 5 -11.64 16.21 21.32
C ASP A 5 -11.62 14.71 21.67
N PHE A 6 -12.77 14.16 22.07
CA PHE A 6 -12.90 12.74 22.37
C PHE A 6 -12.70 11.87 21.12
N MET A 7 -13.23 12.29 19.96
CA MET A 7 -12.99 11.60 18.68
C MET A 7 -11.52 11.63 18.29
N LEU A 8 -10.84 12.76 18.47
CA LEU A 8 -9.40 12.87 18.19
C LEU A 8 -8.56 11.98 19.11
N ILE A 9 -8.94 11.86 20.38
CA ILE A 9 -8.27 10.95 21.34
C ILE A 9 -8.45 9.49 20.89
N ILE A 10 -9.66 9.07 20.51
CA ILE A 10 -9.90 7.71 20.00
C ILE A 10 -9.08 7.46 18.74
N LEU A 11 -9.06 8.38 17.80
CA LEU A 11 -8.27 8.26 16.57
C LEU A 11 -6.77 8.15 16.86
N PHE A 12 -6.26 8.94 17.81
CA PHE A 12 -4.87 8.87 18.28
C PHE A 12 -4.56 7.49 18.91
N LEU A 13 -5.45 6.95 19.75
CA LEU A 13 -5.27 5.63 20.36
C LEU A 13 -5.28 4.50 19.31
N LEU A 14 -6.17 4.56 18.32
CA LEU A 14 -6.20 3.61 17.19
C LEU A 14 -4.91 3.70 16.36
N GLY A 15 -4.44 4.90 16.08
CA GLY A 15 -3.16 5.11 15.39
C GLY A 15 -1.98 4.56 16.19
N THR A 16 -1.97 4.76 17.50
CA THR A 16 -0.96 4.24 18.41
C THR A 16 -0.93 2.71 18.41
N GLN A 17 -2.11 2.07 18.53
CA GLN A 17 -2.21 0.60 18.43
C GLN A 17 -1.66 0.09 17.09
N SER A 18 -2.01 0.74 16.01
CA SER A 18 -1.57 0.37 14.66
C SER A 18 -0.05 0.51 14.50
N ALA A 19 0.54 1.56 15.08
CA ALA A 19 1.98 1.83 15.06
C ALA A 19 2.79 0.75 15.80
N PHE A 20 2.27 0.20 16.91
CA PHE A 20 2.89 -0.93 17.61
C PHE A 20 2.66 -2.26 16.90
N PHE A 21 1.47 -2.50 16.38
CA PHE A 21 1.12 -3.76 15.75
C PHE A 21 1.85 -3.99 14.42
N GLY A 22 2.04 -2.96 13.61
CA GLY A 22 2.67 -3.07 12.29
C GLY A 22 4.05 -3.73 12.31
N PRO A 23 5.04 -3.21 13.06
CA PRO A 23 6.37 -3.83 13.17
C PRO A 23 6.32 -5.24 13.73
N LEU A 24 5.47 -5.51 14.73
CA LEU A 24 5.32 -6.83 15.34
C LEU A 24 4.82 -7.85 14.30
N LYS A 25 3.75 -7.53 13.58
CA LYS A 25 3.19 -8.39 12.54
C LYS A 25 4.25 -8.84 11.54
N TYR A 26 5.05 -7.92 11.03
CA TYR A 26 6.08 -8.24 10.04
C TYR A 26 7.34 -8.89 10.65
N SER A 27 7.61 -8.70 11.93
CA SER A 27 8.75 -9.36 12.60
C SER A 27 8.47 -10.83 12.97
N LEU A 28 7.20 -11.19 13.15
CA LEU A 28 6.78 -12.57 13.47
C LEU A 28 6.90 -13.50 12.25
N ILE A 29 6.64 -13.00 11.03
CA ILE A 29 6.66 -13.80 9.80
C ILE A 29 7.95 -14.62 9.69
N PRO A 30 9.16 -14.03 9.75
CA PRO A 30 10.42 -14.77 9.59
C PRO A 30 10.85 -15.53 10.86
N GLN A 31 10.08 -15.50 11.94
CA GLN A 31 10.30 -16.39 13.11
C GLN A 31 9.57 -17.72 12.97
N HIS A 32 8.50 -17.75 12.15
CA HIS A 32 7.66 -18.93 11.96
C HIS A 32 7.76 -19.52 10.55
N LEU A 33 8.25 -18.77 9.58
CA LEU A 33 8.39 -19.21 8.19
C LEU A 33 9.86 -19.32 7.79
N SER A 34 10.16 -20.31 6.95
CA SER A 34 11.48 -20.44 6.32
C SER A 34 11.74 -19.32 5.30
N ASN A 35 13.01 -19.13 4.90
CA ASN A 35 13.37 -18.14 3.89
C ASN A 35 12.64 -18.35 2.54
N GLU A 36 12.30 -19.59 2.21
CA GLU A 36 11.58 -19.97 0.99
C GLU A 36 10.09 -19.60 1.08
N GLU A 37 9.52 -19.61 2.28
CA GLU A 37 8.11 -19.28 2.53
C GLU A 37 7.87 -17.78 2.77
N LEU A 38 8.91 -16.99 3.02
CA LEU A 38 8.78 -15.56 3.36
C LEU A 38 8.02 -14.75 2.30
N LEU A 39 8.25 -15.05 1.03
CA LEU A 39 7.55 -14.33 -0.05
C LEU A 39 6.04 -14.64 -0.03
N ALA A 40 5.68 -15.92 0.13
CA ALA A 40 4.29 -16.34 0.22
C ALA A 40 3.61 -15.78 1.48
N GLY A 41 4.29 -15.81 2.62
CA GLY A 41 3.80 -15.23 3.88
C GLY A 41 3.54 -13.71 3.76
N ASN A 42 4.48 -12.97 3.19
CA ASN A 42 4.30 -11.53 2.95
C ASN A 42 3.18 -11.24 1.93
N ALA A 43 3.02 -12.07 0.90
CA ALA A 43 1.94 -11.96 -0.06
C ALA A 43 0.57 -12.16 0.61
N GLN A 44 0.43 -13.16 1.47
CA GLN A 44 -0.80 -13.43 2.23
C GLN A 44 -1.13 -12.30 3.22
N VAL A 45 -0.13 -11.82 3.97
CA VAL A 45 -0.30 -10.70 4.90
C VAL A 45 -0.66 -9.40 4.14
N GLY A 46 -0.01 -9.17 3.00
CA GLY A 46 -0.35 -8.06 2.11
C GLY A 46 -1.80 -8.15 1.59
N MET A 47 -2.17 -9.30 1.02
CA MET A 47 -3.55 -9.54 0.57
C MET A 47 -4.56 -9.33 1.70
N GLY A 48 -4.34 -9.94 2.87
CA GLY A 48 -5.24 -9.80 4.02
C GLY A 48 -5.37 -8.35 4.48
N THR A 49 -4.27 -7.60 4.49
CA THR A 49 -4.27 -6.18 4.84
C THR A 49 -5.14 -5.36 3.88
N PHE A 50 -4.97 -5.52 2.56
CA PHE A 50 -5.74 -4.76 1.58
C PHE A 50 -7.20 -5.19 1.52
N VAL A 51 -7.50 -6.49 1.64
CA VAL A 51 -8.89 -6.98 1.75
C VAL A 51 -9.58 -6.41 2.99
N SER A 52 -8.89 -6.34 4.13
CA SER A 52 -9.44 -5.74 5.36
C SER A 52 -9.70 -4.24 5.20
N ILE A 53 -8.81 -3.49 4.52
CA ILE A 53 -9.01 -2.08 4.19
C ILE A 53 -10.27 -1.93 3.32
N LEU A 54 -10.42 -2.74 2.28
CA LEU A 54 -11.58 -2.72 1.39
C LEU A 54 -12.87 -2.97 2.16
N LEU A 55 -12.94 -4.08 2.89
CA LEU A 55 -14.12 -4.45 3.66
C LEU A 55 -14.47 -3.38 4.69
N GLY A 56 -13.48 -2.87 5.42
CA GLY A 56 -13.68 -1.80 6.40
C GLY A 56 -14.23 -0.52 5.77
N THR A 57 -13.68 -0.11 4.64
CA THR A 57 -14.13 1.09 3.90
C THR A 57 -15.54 0.92 3.35
N LEU A 58 -15.85 -0.22 2.72
CA LEU A 58 -17.17 -0.48 2.13
C LEU A 58 -18.25 -0.63 3.19
N ILE A 59 -17.99 -1.45 4.21
CA ILE A 59 -18.94 -1.69 5.30
C ILE A 59 -19.15 -0.41 6.11
N GLY A 60 -18.06 0.29 6.46
CA GLY A 60 -18.12 1.55 7.19
C GLY A 60 -18.90 2.63 6.43
N GLY A 61 -18.57 2.81 5.14
CA GLY A 61 -19.29 3.78 4.29
C GLY A 61 -20.76 3.47 4.12
N TRP A 62 -21.14 2.19 3.97
CA TRP A 62 -22.53 1.77 3.87
C TRP A 62 -23.28 1.90 5.20
N MET A 63 -22.69 1.45 6.31
CA MET A 63 -23.36 1.48 7.63
C MET A 63 -23.67 2.89 8.11
N VAL A 64 -22.83 3.87 7.83
CA VAL A 64 -23.05 5.27 8.23
C VAL A 64 -24.34 5.83 7.62
N THR A 65 -24.84 5.27 6.51
CA THR A 65 -26.09 5.72 5.86
C THR A 65 -27.37 5.13 6.48
N LEU A 66 -27.26 4.21 7.44
CA LEU A 66 -28.39 3.58 8.12
C LEU A 66 -28.80 4.38 9.36
N ASP A 67 -30.10 4.39 9.74
CA ASP A 67 -30.61 5.14 10.88
C ASP A 67 -29.88 4.83 12.20
N ASN A 68 -29.52 3.56 12.46
CA ASN A 68 -28.75 3.13 13.63
C ASN A 68 -27.30 2.74 13.27
N GLY A 69 -26.80 3.18 12.10
CA GLY A 69 -25.55 2.73 11.51
C GLY A 69 -24.34 2.93 12.41
N ILE A 70 -24.26 4.06 13.11
CA ILE A 70 -23.15 4.36 14.02
C ILE A 70 -23.10 3.35 15.17
N THR A 71 -24.24 3.02 15.77
CA THR A 71 -24.32 2.05 16.88
C THR A 71 -23.91 0.65 16.42
N ILE A 72 -24.41 0.23 15.24
CA ILE A 72 -24.06 -1.05 14.63
C ILE A 72 -22.57 -1.09 14.31
N LEU A 73 -22.02 -0.01 13.75
CA LEU A 73 -20.58 0.09 13.41
C LEU A 73 -19.69 0.00 14.66
N CYS A 74 -20.08 0.65 15.76
CA CYS A 74 -19.39 0.51 17.05
C CYS A 74 -19.40 -0.95 17.54
N GLY A 75 -20.54 -1.62 17.50
CA GLY A 75 -20.68 -3.03 17.86
C GLY A 75 -19.84 -3.94 16.99
N LEU A 76 -19.84 -3.72 15.67
CA LEU A 76 -19.01 -4.46 14.72
C LEU A 76 -17.51 -4.27 14.99
N THR A 77 -17.09 -3.03 15.24
CA THR A 77 -15.68 -2.72 15.54
C THR A 77 -15.20 -3.45 16.79
N VAL A 78 -16.01 -3.45 17.87
CA VAL A 78 -15.71 -4.19 19.10
C VAL A 78 -15.66 -5.69 18.82
N THR A 79 -16.61 -6.22 18.05
CA THR A 79 -16.68 -7.65 17.69
C THR A 79 -15.43 -8.07 16.92
N VAL A 80 -15.01 -7.30 15.90
CA VAL A 80 -13.79 -7.56 15.13
C VAL A 80 -12.55 -7.49 16.02
N ALA A 81 -12.48 -6.53 16.94
CA ALA A 81 -11.39 -6.43 17.91
C ALA A 81 -11.31 -7.66 18.83
N LEU A 82 -12.46 -8.15 19.32
CA LEU A 82 -12.54 -9.36 20.14
C LEU A 82 -12.10 -10.61 19.35
N ILE A 83 -12.57 -10.78 18.12
CA ILE A 83 -12.16 -11.87 17.23
C ILE A 83 -10.65 -11.79 17.00
N GLY A 84 -10.10 -10.61 16.70
CA GLY A 84 -8.67 -10.39 16.51
C GLY A 84 -7.86 -10.75 17.77
N TRP A 85 -8.35 -10.36 18.94
CA TRP A 85 -7.71 -10.71 20.21
C TRP A 85 -7.76 -12.23 20.49
N LEU A 86 -8.89 -12.89 20.24
CA LEU A 86 -8.98 -14.35 20.38
C LEU A 86 -8.04 -15.06 19.40
N SER A 87 -8.05 -14.64 18.12
CA SER A 87 -7.15 -15.22 17.10
C SER A 87 -5.67 -15.01 17.42
N SER A 88 -5.32 -13.91 18.10
CA SER A 88 -3.93 -13.65 18.50
C SER A 88 -3.39 -14.66 19.51
N ARG A 89 -4.26 -15.37 20.24
CA ARG A 89 -3.87 -16.42 21.20
C ARG A 89 -3.39 -17.70 20.52
N GLU A 90 -3.78 -17.90 19.27
CA GLU A 90 -3.35 -19.05 18.46
C GLU A 90 -1.97 -18.83 17.81
N ILE A 91 -1.41 -17.61 17.91
CA ILE A 91 -0.08 -17.32 17.37
C ILE A 91 0.97 -18.07 18.20
N PRO A 92 1.82 -18.92 17.57
CA PRO A 92 2.84 -19.66 18.29
C PRO A 92 3.81 -18.72 19.03
N PRO A 93 4.44 -19.19 20.14
CA PRO A 93 5.39 -18.39 20.89
C PRO A 93 6.57 -17.94 20.01
N ALA A 94 6.90 -16.67 20.10
CA ALA A 94 8.04 -16.05 19.41
C ALA A 94 8.97 -15.43 20.48
N PRO A 95 9.88 -16.21 21.08
CA PRO A 95 10.73 -15.73 22.14
C PRO A 95 11.67 -14.62 21.66
N SER A 96 11.95 -13.68 22.56
CA SER A 96 12.90 -12.60 22.27
C SER A 96 14.32 -13.17 22.12
N GLU A 97 15.01 -12.82 21.05
CA GLU A 97 16.43 -13.19 20.86
C GLU A 97 17.39 -12.46 21.81
N ASN A 98 16.94 -11.37 22.45
CA ASN A 98 17.71 -10.61 23.43
C ASN A 98 16.87 -10.31 24.70
N PRO A 99 16.54 -11.31 25.51
CA PRO A 99 15.67 -11.15 26.68
C PRO A 99 16.27 -10.21 27.77
N GLY A 100 17.58 -10.03 27.79
CA GLY A 100 18.28 -9.17 28.76
C GLY A 100 18.41 -7.70 28.33
N LYS A 101 17.90 -7.31 27.18
CA LYS A 101 18.04 -5.94 26.69
C LYS A 101 17.18 -4.97 27.49
N LYS A 102 17.81 -4.00 28.15
CA LYS A 102 17.10 -2.93 28.87
C LYS A 102 16.38 -2.01 27.86
N LEU A 103 15.10 -1.78 28.12
CA LEU A 103 14.32 -0.80 27.35
C LEU A 103 14.81 0.63 27.67
N ARG A 104 15.13 1.38 26.65
CA ARG A 104 15.40 2.81 26.76
C ARG A 104 14.10 3.56 26.45
N LEU A 105 13.64 4.35 27.41
CA LEU A 105 12.36 5.05 27.31
C LEU A 105 12.43 6.36 26.49
N ASN A 106 13.62 6.78 26.06
CA ASN A 106 13.75 7.96 25.21
C ASN A 106 13.49 7.60 23.74
N PRO A 107 12.34 8.01 23.17
CA PRO A 107 11.95 7.63 21.81
C PRO A 107 12.87 8.23 20.75
N ILE A 108 13.42 9.44 20.96
CA ILE A 108 14.28 10.13 20.01
C ILE A 108 15.62 9.37 19.88
N THR A 109 16.22 9.04 21.01
CA THR A 109 17.50 8.30 21.02
C THR A 109 17.34 6.89 20.42
N GLU A 110 16.26 6.16 20.77
CA GLU A 110 16.02 4.83 20.22
C GLU A 110 15.72 4.89 18.71
N THR A 111 14.95 5.88 18.27
CA THR A 111 14.71 6.10 16.83
C THR A 111 16.02 6.33 16.09
N SER A 112 16.88 7.23 16.58
CA SER A 112 18.20 7.51 15.97
C SER A 112 19.08 6.25 15.89
N VAL A 113 19.15 5.48 16.97
CA VAL A 113 19.93 4.23 16.99
C VAL A 113 19.35 3.21 16.01
N ASN A 114 18.02 3.08 15.94
CA ASN A 114 17.37 2.16 15.01
C ASN A 114 17.59 2.57 13.55
N PHE A 115 17.58 3.88 13.23
CA PHE A 115 17.96 4.38 11.91
C PHE A 115 19.42 4.04 11.57
N GLY A 116 20.34 4.12 12.54
CA GLY A 116 21.71 3.63 12.36
C GLY A 116 21.76 2.17 11.94
N LEU A 117 21.02 1.31 12.65
CA LEU A 117 20.93 -0.12 12.31
C LEU A 117 20.37 -0.38 10.91
N ALA A 118 19.33 0.36 10.49
CA ALA A 118 18.76 0.22 9.16
C ALA A 118 19.75 0.63 8.05
N ARG A 119 20.63 1.60 8.33
CA ARG A 119 21.68 2.07 7.40
C ARG A 119 22.88 1.16 7.30
N GLU A 120 23.12 0.26 8.24
CA GLU A 120 24.23 -0.72 8.17
C GLU A 120 24.16 -1.55 6.89
N ASN A 121 22.96 -1.89 6.42
CA ASN A 121 22.76 -2.56 5.14
C ASN A 121 22.11 -1.59 4.15
N ARG A 122 22.88 -1.13 3.17
CA ARG A 122 22.43 -0.19 2.15
C ARG A 122 21.18 -0.68 1.42
N THR A 123 21.12 -1.95 1.04
CA THR A 123 19.96 -2.51 0.34
C THR A 123 18.71 -2.47 1.21
N VAL A 124 18.82 -2.86 2.49
CA VAL A 124 17.69 -2.81 3.45
C VAL A 124 17.18 -1.37 3.60
N PHE A 125 18.07 -0.39 3.75
CA PHE A 125 17.69 1.00 3.86
C PHE A 125 16.91 1.50 2.64
N TYR A 126 17.40 1.21 1.42
CA TYR A 126 16.68 1.60 0.19
C TYR A 126 15.40 0.81 -0.04
N CYS A 127 15.30 -0.45 0.41
CA CYS A 127 14.03 -1.17 0.43
C CYS A 127 13.00 -0.49 1.34
N ILE A 128 13.42 -0.02 2.54
CA ILE A 128 12.55 0.76 3.44
C ILE A 128 12.07 2.05 2.76
N MET A 129 12.97 2.78 2.10
CA MET A 129 12.59 3.98 1.34
C MET A 129 11.58 3.66 0.23
N ALA A 130 11.77 2.57 -0.51
CA ALA A 130 10.86 2.14 -1.56
C ALA A 130 9.48 1.71 -1.01
N ILE A 131 9.46 0.96 0.10
CA ILE A 131 8.22 0.57 0.79
C ILE A 131 7.45 1.83 1.24
N SER A 132 8.15 2.79 1.82
CA SER A 132 7.54 4.03 2.29
C SER A 132 7.02 4.89 1.14
N TRP A 133 7.73 4.90 0.02
CA TRP A 133 7.28 5.53 -1.22
C TRP A 133 5.98 4.91 -1.74
N PHE A 134 5.88 3.57 -1.71
CA PHE A 134 4.64 2.88 -2.10
C PHE A 134 3.44 3.31 -1.25
N TRP A 135 3.62 3.49 0.07
CA TRP A 135 2.56 3.98 0.94
C TRP A 135 2.16 5.43 0.65
N LEU A 136 3.13 6.30 0.35
CA LEU A 136 2.84 7.66 -0.13
C LEU A 136 2.04 7.61 -1.44
N TYR A 137 2.55 6.87 -2.43
CA TYR A 137 1.93 6.73 -3.75
C TYR A 137 0.49 6.20 -3.63
N GLY A 138 0.31 5.07 -2.96
CA GLY A 138 -1.01 4.47 -2.74
C GLY A 138 -1.95 5.38 -1.95
N GLY A 139 -1.42 6.10 -0.96
CA GLY A 139 -2.17 7.10 -0.18
C GLY A 139 -2.67 8.24 -1.04
N CYS A 140 -1.85 8.77 -1.97
CA CYS A 140 -2.28 9.82 -2.91
C CYS A 140 -3.48 9.36 -3.76
N PHE A 141 -3.45 8.12 -4.27
CA PHE A 141 -4.57 7.59 -5.06
C PHE A 141 -5.80 7.32 -4.19
N LEU A 142 -5.65 6.55 -3.10
CA LEU A 142 -6.78 6.14 -2.26
C LEU A 142 -7.55 7.33 -1.68
N THR A 143 -6.86 8.38 -1.26
CA THR A 143 -7.51 9.57 -0.69
C THR A 143 -8.25 10.41 -1.72
N GLN A 144 -7.81 10.36 -2.98
CA GLN A 144 -8.43 11.16 -4.04
C GLN A 144 -9.55 10.43 -4.80
N VAL A 145 -9.63 9.08 -4.76
CA VAL A 145 -10.69 8.34 -5.48
C VAL A 145 -12.11 8.84 -5.18
N PRO A 146 -12.51 9.16 -3.93
CA PRO A 146 -13.84 9.70 -3.68
C PRO A 146 -14.09 11.03 -4.38
N ASN A 147 -13.16 11.99 -4.26
CA ASN A 147 -13.25 13.29 -4.89
C ASN A 147 -13.19 13.18 -6.42
N TYR A 148 -12.25 12.38 -6.93
CA TYR A 148 -12.12 12.06 -8.34
C TYR A 148 -13.42 11.51 -8.95
N THR A 149 -14.08 10.59 -8.26
CA THR A 149 -15.34 10.00 -8.74
C THR A 149 -16.42 11.06 -8.91
N VAL A 150 -16.55 11.97 -7.96
CA VAL A 150 -17.61 12.97 -7.97
C VAL A 150 -17.28 14.14 -8.89
N THR A 151 -16.03 14.64 -8.87
CA THR A 151 -15.67 15.91 -9.56
C THR A 151 -15.14 15.70 -10.97
N VAL A 152 -14.49 14.55 -11.25
CA VAL A 152 -13.91 14.26 -12.57
C VAL A 152 -14.84 13.38 -13.39
N LEU A 153 -15.35 12.31 -12.79
CA LEU A 153 -16.21 11.36 -13.49
C LEU A 153 -17.70 11.76 -13.47
N ASN A 154 -18.07 12.81 -12.73
CA ASN A 154 -19.47 13.20 -12.49
C ASN A 154 -20.32 12.00 -12.01
N GLY A 155 -19.67 11.07 -11.27
CA GLY A 155 -20.20 9.78 -10.88
C GLY A 155 -21.02 9.83 -9.58
N HIS A 156 -22.07 9.02 -9.54
CA HIS A 156 -22.82 8.78 -8.30
C HIS A 156 -21.89 8.18 -7.20
N PRO A 157 -22.08 8.51 -5.91
CA PRO A 157 -21.24 8.00 -4.81
C PRO A 157 -21.08 6.47 -4.75
N ARG A 158 -22.02 5.70 -5.27
CA ARG A 158 -21.90 4.22 -5.40
C ARG A 158 -20.72 3.78 -6.28
N LEU A 159 -20.32 4.60 -7.22
CA LEU A 159 -19.18 4.31 -8.10
C LEU A 159 -17.85 4.35 -7.32
N ILE A 160 -17.76 5.16 -6.24
CA ILE A 160 -16.57 5.22 -5.36
C ILE A 160 -16.20 3.83 -4.85
N SER A 161 -17.20 3.08 -4.37
CA SER A 161 -16.99 1.73 -3.83
C SER A 161 -16.46 0.75 -4.89
N ILE A 162 -16.93 0.88 -6.14
CA ILE A 162 -16.49 0.03 -7.24
C ILE A 162 -15.04 0.36 -7.63
N LEU A 163 -14.69 1.63 -7.73
CA LEU A 163 -13.35 2.08 -8.09
C LEU A 163 -12.32 1.74 -7.01
N LEU A 164 -12.65 2.00 -5.74
CA LEU A 164 -11.81 1.58 -4.61
C LEU A 164 -11.68 0.06 -4.56
N GLY A 165 -12.80 -0.66 -4.78
CA GLY A 165 -12.82 -2.11 -4.84
C GLY A 165 -11.88 -2.66 -5.91
N ALA A 166 -11.94 -2.13 -7.13
CA ALA A 166 -11.09 -2.55 -8.24
C ALA A 166 -9.60 -2.36 -7.92
N PHE A 167 -9.24 -1.18 -7.38
CA PHE A 167 -7.86 -0.87 -6.99
C PHE A 167 -7.34 -1.83 -5.91
N ILE A 168 -8.11 -2.05 -4.84
CA ILE A 168 -7.68 -2.88 -3.70
C ILE A 168 -7.66 -4.36 -4.06
N VAL A 169 -8.67 -4.85 -4.80
CA VAL A 169 -8.69 -6.22 -5.33
C VAL A 169 -7.48 -6.44 -6.25
N GLY A 170 -7.14 -5.45 -7.07
CA GLY A 170 -5.94 -5.48 -7.90
C GLY A 170 -4.67 -5.72 -7.06
N ILE A 171 -4.46 -4.99 -5.95
CA ILE A 171 -3.29 -5.17 -5.08
C ILE A 171 -3.30 -6.57 -4.44
N ALA A 172 -4.45 -7.04 -3.97
CA ALA A 172 -4.57 -8.37 -3.37
C ALA A 172 -4.19 -9.48 -4.36
N VAL A 173 -4.75 -9.42 -5.57
CA VAL A 173 -4.43 -10.35 -6.67
C VAL A 173 -2.95 -10.26 -7.05
N GLY A 174 -2.41 -9.04 -7.20
CA GLY A 174 -1.01 -8.81 -7.51
C GLY A 174 -0.05 -9.37 -6.48
N SER A 175 -0.39 -9.22 -5.20
CA SER A 175 0.39 -9.79 -4.10
C SER A 175 0.51 -11.31 -4.21
N LEU A 176 -0.59 -12.00 -4.53
CA LEU A 176 -0.60 -13.46 -4.75
C LEU A 176 0.13 -13.85 -6.05
N LEU A 177 -0.10 -13.11 -7.14
CA LEU A 177 0.57 -13.35 -8.41
C LEU A 177 2.08 -13.15 -8.32
N CYS A 178 2.56 -12.23 -7.46
CA CYS A 178 3.98 -12.02 -7.19
C CYS A 178 4.67 -13.32 -6.78
N ASN A 179 4.09 -14.09 -5.87
CA ASN A 179 4.63 -15.39 -5.44
C ASN A 179 4.74 -16.39 -6.61
N ARG A 180 3.71 -16.45 -7.46
CA ARG A 180 3.74 -17.33 -8.65
C ARG A 180 4.78 -16.90 -9.67
N LEU A 181 4.88 -15.58 -9.94
CA LEU A 181 5.85 -15.03 -10.88
C LEU A 181 7.30 -15.20 -10.40
N SER A 182 7.52 -15.14 -9.09
CA SER A 182 8.82 -15.35 -8.45
C SER A 182 9.19 -16.83 -8.26
N ARG A 183 8.30 -17.77 -8.58
CA ARG A 183 8.47 -19.21 -8.31
C ARG A 183 8.76 -19.52 -6.84
N GLY A 184 8.13 -18.79 -5.94
CA GLY A 184 8.28 -18.97 -4.49
C GLY A 184 9.55 -18.40 -3.87
N VAL A 185 10.45 -17.79 -4.65
CA VAL A 185 11.67 -17.17 -4.13
C VAL A 185 11.60 -15.65 -4.15
N VAL A 186 12.34 -14.99 -3.26
CA VAL A 186 12.43 -13.53 -3.25
C VAL A 186 13.23 -13.05 -4.45
N GLU A 187 12.54 -12.54 -5.48
CA GLU A 187 13.14 -12.08 -6.74
C GLU A 187 13.10 -10.54 -6.85
N PRO A 188 14.23 -9.86 -6.60
CA PRO A 188 14.31 -8.40 -6.70
C PRO A 188 14.00 -7.86 -8.10
N GLY A 189 14.18 -8.68 -9.14
CA GLY A 189 13.92 -8.32 -10.52
C GLY A 189 12.45 -8.03 -10.86
N ILE A 190 11.50 -8.40 -10.00
CA ILE A 190 10.08 -8.07 -10.22
C ILE A 190 9.76 -6.63 -9.76
N VAL A 191 10.54 -6.06 -8.85
CA VAL A 191 10.32 -4.70 -8.32
C VAL A 191 10.32 -3.62 -9.43
N PRO A 192 11.27 -3.60 -10.38
CA PRO A 192 11.22 -2.67 -11.52
C PRO A 192 9.96 -2.81 -12.38
N LEU A 193 9.48 -4.05 -12.59
CA LEU A 193 8.23 -4.27 -13.31
C LEU A 193 7.05 -3.62 -12.56
N GLY A 194 6.98 -3.82 -11.23
CA GLY A 194 6.00 -3.17 -10.37
C GLY A 194 6.03 -1.64 -10.49
N ALA A 195 7.23 -1.05 -10.37
CA ALA A 195 7.40 0.40 -10.45
C ALA A 195 6.98 0.99 -11.80
N LEU A 196 7.35 0.35 -12.91
CA LEU A 196 6.98 0.77 -14.26
C LEU A 196 5.46 0.68 -14.47
N GLY A 197 4.85 -0.43 -14.07
CA GLY A 197 3.39 -0.60 -14.20
C GLY A 197 2.60 0.43 -13.41
N LEU A 198 3.03 0.75 -12.18
CA LEU A 198 2.42 1.82 -11.38
C LEU A 198 2.38 3.15 -12.15
N SER A 199 3.48 3.54 -12.81
CA SER A 199 3.52 4.80 -13.57
C SER A 199 2.75 4.73 -14.88
N ILE A 200 2.88 3.64 -15.65
CA ILE A 200 2.21 3.49 -16.95
C ILE A 200 0.70 3.60 -16.79
N PHE A 201 0.12 2.83 -15.86
CA PHE A 201 -1.33 2.85 -15.66
C PHE A 201 -1.83 4.11 -14.96
N ALA A 202 -0.99 4.80 -14.17
CA ALA A 202 -1.35 6.12 -13.64
C ALA A 202 -1.38 7.20 -14.73
N PHE A 203 -0.46 7.16 -15.70
CA PHE A 203 -0.52 8.04 -16.87
C PHE A 203 -1.75 7.73 -17.73
N ASP A 204 -1.99 6.45 -18.05
CA ASP A 204 -3.13 6.03 -18.86
C ASP A 204 -4.46 6.43 -18.20
N LEU A 205 -4.60 6.19 -16.90
CA LEU A 205 -5.73 6.64 -16.09
C LEU A 205 -5.95 8.13 -16.21
N SER A 206 -4.88 8.94 -16.09
CA SER A 206 -4.98 10.40 -16.11
C SER A 206 -5.42 10.91 -17.48
N PHE A 207 -4.80 10.44 -18.56
CA PHE A 207 -5.16 10.86 -19.92
C PHE A 207 -6.54 10.37 -20.34
N THR A 208 -6.90 9.13 -19.99
CA THR A 208 -8.24 8.60 -20.25
C THR A 208 -9.30 9.39 -19.47
N SER A 209 -8.99 9.80 -18.23
CA SER A 209 -9.90 10.61 -17.42
C SER A 209 -10.10 12.02 -17.97
N MET A 210 -9.07 12.65 -18.51
CA MET A 210 -9.19 13.97 -19.19
C MET A 210 -10.13 13.86 -20.40
N ALA A 211 -9.93 12.85 -21.25
CA ALA A 211 -10.79 12.62 -22.41
C ALA A 211 -12.23 12.25 -22.00
N TYR A 212 -12.39 11.46 -20.93
CA TYR A 212 -13.70 11.10 -20.38
C TYR A 212 -14.45 12.32 -19.86
N GLN A 213 -13.79 13.18 -19.08
CA GLN A 213 -14.38 14.39 -18.52
C GLN A 213 -14.84 15.36 -19.64
N GLU A 214 -14.05 15.54 -20.67
CA GLU A 214 -14.41 16.38 -21.83
C GLU A 214 -15.62 15.82 -22.58
N ALA A 215 -15.63 14.51 -22.85
CA ALA A 215 -16.70 13.84 -23.59
C ALA A 215 -18.04 13.82 -22.84
N HIS A 216 -18.02 13.83 -21.50
CA HIS A 216 -19.21 13.65 -20.67
C HIS A 216 -19.46 14.85 -19.72
N ALA A 217 -18.94 16.05 -20.05
CA ALA A 217 -19.04 17.25 -19.21
C ALA A 217 -20.49 17.70 -18.92
N SER A 218 -21.44 17.36 -19.78
CA SER A 218 -22.86 17.69 -19.61
C SER A 218 -23.65 16.69 -18.77
N MET A 219 -23.05 15.54 -18.43
CA MET A 219 -23.69 14.49 -17.62
C MET A 219 -23.40 14.72 -16.14
N ASN A 220 -24.36 14.43 -15.29
CA ASN A 220 -24.22 14.48 -13.84
C ASN A 220 -24.80 13.22 -13.20
N ASP A 221 -24.29 12.86 -12.03
CA ASP A 221 -24.78 11.74 -11.23
C ASP A 221 -24.80 10.40 -11.99
N ILE A 222 -23.71 10.13 -12.73
CA ILE A 222 -23.56 8.95 -13.57
C ILE A 222 -23.59 7.68 -12.71
N MET A 223 -24.64 6.88 -12.90
CA MET A 223 -24.79 5.60 -12.20
C MET A 223 -23.77 4.57 -12.68
N PRO A 224 -23.38 3.58 -11.83
CA PRO A 224 -22.41 2.57 -12.22
C PRO A 224 -22.75 1.85 -13.53
N GLY A 225 -24.03 1.51 -13.77
CA GLY A 225 -24.46 0.86 -15.02
C GLY A 225 -24.24 1.73 -16.25
N GLN A 226 -24.46 3.04 -16.13
CA GLN A 226 -24.17 3.99 -17.22
C GLN A 226 -22.68 4.15 -17.46
N PHE A 227 -21.87 4.27 -16.37
CA PHE A 227 -20.43 4.41 -16.44
C PHE A 227 -19.76 3.31 -17.29
N PHE A 228 -20.21 2.08 -17.16
CA PHE A 228 -19.67 0.97 -17.96
C PHE A 228 -20.05 1.02 -19.44
N GLY A 229 -21.10 1.74 -19.80
CA GLY A 229 -21.52 1.96 -21.19
C GLY A 229 -20.88 3.18 -21.83
N LEU A 230 -20.29 4.07 -21.07
CA LEU A 230 -19.68 5.31 -21.57
C LEU A 230 -18.25 5.08 -22.08
N SER A 231 -17.89 5.80 -23.15
CA SER A 231 -16.54 5.77 -23.70
C SER A 231 -15.51 6.19 -22.64
N GLY A 232 -14.50 5.37 -22.41
CA GLY A 232 -13.46 5.58 -21.41
C GLY A 232 -13.77 5.02 -20.03
N GLY A 233 -15.04 4.83 -19.63
CA GLY A 233 -15.41 4.32 -18.32
C GLY A 233 -14.79 2.95 -17.97
N PRO A 234 -14.95 1.91 -18.81
CA PRO A 234 -14.31 0.62 -18.57
C PRO A 234 -12.78 0.69 -18.52
N ARG A 235 -12.14 1.56 -19.33
CA ARG A 235 -10.68 1.73 -19.34
C ARG A 235 -10.19 2.32 -18.02
N ILE A 236 -10.85 3.35 -17.50
CA ILE A 236 -10.57 3.93 -16.18
C ILE A 236 -10.61 2.87 -15.08
N LEU A 237 -11.62 2.00 -15.08
CA LEU A 237 -11.72 0.91 -14.12
C LEU A 237 -10.57 -0.10 -14.27
N ILE A 238 -10.22 -0.46 -15.51
CA ILE A 238 -9.12 -1.38 -15.83
C ILE A 238 -7.79 -0.79 -15.37
N ASP A 239 -7.54 0.52 -15.61
CA ASP A 239 -6.32 1.19 -15.19
C ASP A 239 -6.16 1.17 -13.66
N LEU A 240 -7.22 1.54 -12.93
CA LEU A 240 -7.24 1.46 -11.47
C LEU A 240 -7.03 0.02 -10.98
N MET A 241 -7.69 -0.95 -11.63
CA MET A 241 -7.51 -2.36 -11.30
C MET A 241 -6.09 -2.84 -11.59
N LEU A 242 -5.43 -2.36 -12.66
CA LEU A 242 -4.07 -2.77 -13.05
C LEU A 242 -2.98 -2.07 -12.23
N ILE A 243 -3.17 -0.85 -11.76
CA ILE A 243 -2.27 -0.22 -10.78
C ILE A 243 -2.09 -1.14 -9.57
N GLY A 244 -3.14 -1.83 -9.14
CA GLY A 244 -3.12 -2.74 -7.99
C GLY A 244 -2.09 -3.86 -8.09
N PRO A 245 -2.12 -4.76 -9.09
CA PRO A 245 -1.16 -5.86 -9.24
C PRO A 245 0.30 -5.39 -9.28
N PHE A 246 0.58 -4.28 -9.97
CA PHE A 246 1.92 -3.72 -10.02
C PHE A 246 2.36 -3.18 -8.64
N GLY A 247 1.42 -2.67 -7.83
CA GLY A 247 1.66 -2.38 -6.42
C GLY A 247 2.07 -3.63 -5.63
N GLY A 248 1.37 -4.77 -5.84
CA GLY A 248 1.73 -6.05 -5.25
C GLY A 248 3.13 -6.53 -5.67
N PHE A 249 3.47 -6.44 -6.95
CA PHE A 249 4.81 -6.78 -7.49
C PHE A 249 5.91 -5.89 -6.93
N PHE A 250 5.58 -4.66 -6.56
CA PHE A 250 6.51 -3.74 -5.94
C PHE A 250 6.71 -4.01 -4.45
N ILE A 251 5.62 -4.08 -3.65
CA ILE A 251 5.70 -4.08 -2.19
C ILE A 251 6.10 -5.43 -1.59
N VAL A 252 5.63 -6.57 -2.17
CA VAL A 252 5.82 -7.90 -1.57
C VAL A 252 7.29 -8.33 -1.56
N PRO A 253 8.06 -8.23 -2.67
CA PRO A 253 9.47 -8.58 -2.66
C PRO A 253 10.28 -7.67 -1.74
N LEU A 254 9.97 -6.36 -1.69
CA LEU A 254 10.67 -5.41 -0.84
C LEU A 254 10.55 -5.74 0.65
N ASN A 255 9.33 -6.06 1.12
CA ASN A 255 9.13 -6.51 2.51
C ASN A 255 9.94 -7.78 2.80
N SER A 256 9.89 -8.77 1.91
CA SER A 256 10.63 -10.02 2.04
C SER A 256 12.13 -9.79 2.07
N MET A 257 12.67 -8.88 1.23
CA MET A 257 14.09 -8.51 1.23
C MET A 257 14.52 -7.86 2.55
N VAL A 258 13.72 -6.95 3.11
CA VAL A 258 14.02 -6.33 4.41
C VAL A 258 14.09 -7.40 5.51
N GLN A 259 13.14 -8.33 5.53
CA GLN A 259 13.11 -9.41 6.51
C GLN A 259 14.26 -10.39 6.36
N GLN A 260 14.56 -10.81 5.13
CA GLN A 260 15.61 -11.80 4.83
C GLN A 260 17.02 -11.26 5.06
N ARG A 261 17.25 -9.97 4.73
CA ARG A 261 18.58 -9.35 4.80
C ARG A 261 18.88 -8.64 6.12
N THR A 262 17.95 -8.69 7.05
CA THR A 262 18.15 -8.14 8.39
C THR A 262 18.39 -9.27 9.38
N ALA A 263 19.49 -9.18 10.15
CA ALA A 263 19.78 -10.15 11.20
C ALA A 263 18.62 -10.21 12.20
N SER A 264 18.29 -11.41 12.69
CA SER A 264 17.11 -11.68 13.50
C SER A 264 17.08 -10.80 14.76
N ASN A 265 18.22 -10.63 15.45
CA ASN A 265 18.35 -9.81 16.66
C ASN A 265 18.16 -8.28 16.44
N LYS A 266 18.17 -7.81 15.20
CA LYS A 266 17.95 -6.40 14.81
C LYS A 266 16.63 -6.19 14.06
N ARG A 267 15.96 -7.25 13.62
CA ARG A 267 14.85 -7.22 12.66
C ARG A 267 13.66 -6.38 13.15
N ALA A 268 13.18 -6.62 14.36
CA ALA A 268 12.07 -5.83 14.93
C ALA A 268 12.39 -4.32 15.00
N ARG A 269 13.65 -3.95 15.29
CA ARG A 269 14.11 -2.56 15.34
C ARG A 269 14.20 -1.92 13.96
N VAL A 270 14.66 -2.66 12.95
CA VAL A 270 14.69 -2.19 11.56
C VAL A 270 13.27 -2.05 11.00
N LEU A 271 12.37 -2.97 11.33
CA LEU A 271 10.97 -2.88 10.94
C LEU A 271 10.23 -1.73 11.65
N SER A 272 10.65 -1.34 12.87
CA SER A 272 10.12 -0.12 13.48
C SER A 272 10.53 1.15 12.74
N VAL A 273 11.75 1.19 12.19
CA VAL A 273 12.18 2.29 11.29
C VAL A 273 11.30 2.32 10.03
N ASN A 274 11.04 1.16 9.43
CA ASN A 274 10.13 1.08 8.27
C ASN A 274 8.75 1.68 8.59
N ALA A 275 8.17 1.38 9.76
CA ALA A 275 6.88 1.94 10.16
C ALA A 275 6.93 3.46 10.35
N ILE A 276 8.00 4.00 10.97
CA ILE A 276 8.18 5.44 11.17
C ILE A 276 8.31 6.16 9.83
N VAL A 277 9.14 5.62 8.91
CA VAL A 277 9.35 6.22 7.59
C VAL A 277 8.07 6.13 6.75
N ASN A 278 7.33 5.01 6.81
CA ASN A 278 6.03 4.89 6.16
C ASN A 278 5.07 5.99 6.62
N ALA A 279 4.96 6.22 7.93
CA ALA A 279 4.11 7.26 8.48
C ALA A 279 4.54 8.67 8.00
N ALA A 280 5.84 8.96 7.99
CA ALA A 280 6.36 10.22 7.49
C ALA A 280 6.05 10.43 5.99
N PHE A 281 6.19 9.38 5.17
CA PHE A 281 5.87 9.43 3.75
C PHE A 281 4.36 9.59 3.50
N MET A 282 3.50 8.93 4.29
CA MET A 282 2.04 9.11 4.21
C MET A 282 1.63 10.55 4.54
N VAL A 283 2.21 11.15 5.59
CA VAL A 283 2.02 12.58 5.89
C VAL A 283 2.52 13.45 4.74
N GLY A 284 3.71 13.14 4.20
CA GLY A 284 4.26 13.81 3.01
C GLY A 284 3.31 13.74 1.82
N GLY A 285 2.70 12.58 1.55
CA GLY A 285 1.70 12.42 0.49
C GLY A 285 0.45 13.28 0.69
N SER A 286 -0.04 13.37 1.93
CA SER A 286 -1.16 14.28 2.26
C SER A 286 -0.79 15.74 2.05
N LEU A 287 0.42 16.16 2.44
CA LEU A 287 0.92 17.52 2.22
C LEU A 287 1.11 17.82 0.72
N LEU A 288 1.58 16.86 -0.07
CA LEU A 288 1.63 16.98 -1.53
C LEU A 288 0.23 17.20 -2.12
N GLY A 289 -0.76 16.42 -1.68
CA GLY A 289 -2.14 16.61 -2.09
C GLY A 289 -2.66 18.02 -1.78
N ILE A 290 -2.45 18.52 -0.56
CA ILE A 290 -2.81 19.89 -0.17
C ILE A 290 -2.09 20.91 -1.05
N PHE A 291 -0.79 20.73 -1.26
CA PHE A 291 0.02 21.67 -2.03
C PHE A 291 -0.42 21.75 -3.50
N PHE A 292 -0.56 20.62 -4.19
CA PHE A 292 -0.92 20.62 -5.60
C PHE A 292 -2.39 20.94 -5.83
N LEU A 293 -3.31 20.32 -5.09
CA LEU A 293 -4.75 20.47 -5.33
C LEU A 293 -5.32 21.76 -4.73
N SER A 294 -4.93 22.09 -3.49
CA SER A 294 -5.56 23.23 -2.79
C SER A 294 -4.77 24.52 -2.99
N PHE A 295 -3.42 24.49 -2.95
CA PHE A 295 -2.61 25.70 -3.04
C PHE A 295 -2.32 26.09 -4.51
N LEU A 296 -1.93 25.15 -5.37
CA LEU A 296 -1.68 25.40 -6.78
C LEU A 296 -2.93 25.32 -7.67
N GLY A 297 -4.04 24.77 -7.15
CA GLY A 297 -5.30 24.64 -7.88
C GLY A 297 -5.25 23.64 -9.04
N TRP A 298 -4.33 22.66 -8.99
CA TRP A 298 -4.24 21.63 -10.02
C TRP A 298 -5.44 20.70 -9.99
N SER A 299 -5.78 20.14 -11.14
CA SER A 299 -6.76 19.06 -11.26
C SER A 299 -6.23 17.76 -10.64
N ILE A 300 -7.14 16.83 -10.30
CA ILE A 300 -6.77 15.52 -9.77
C ILE A 300 -5.97 14.72 -10.80
N MET A 301 -6.26 14.87 -12.10
CA MET A 301 -5.52 14.21 -13.17
C MET A 301 -4.07 14.69 -13.25
N GLU A 302 -3.84 16.01 -13.18
CA GLU A 302 -2.49 16.59 -13.13
C GLU A 302 -1.73 16.13 -11.89
N PHE A 303 -2.43 16.03 -10.75
CA PHE A 303 -1.85 15.48 -9.53
C PHE A 303 -1.44 14.01 -9.70
N PHE A 304 -2.26 13.18 -10.35
CA PHE A 304 -1.89 11.79 -10.63
C PHE A 304 -0.70 11.70 -11.59
N ILE A 305 -0.61 12.56 -12.59
CA ILE A 305 0.53 12.64 -13.51
C ILE A 305 1.81 12.97 -12.73
N ILE A 306 1.80 13.99 -11.87
CA ILE A 306 3.02 14.35 -11.12
C ILE A 306 3.44 13.25 -10.15
N VAL A 307 2.48 12.58 -9.50
CA VAL A 307 2.77 11.43 -8.64
C VAL A 307 3.40 10.27 -9.45
N ALA A 308 2.93 10.03 -10.68
CA ALA A 308 3.51 9.03 -11.58
C ALA A 308 4.93 9.42 -12.05
N VAL A 309 5.18 10.68 -12.36
CA VAL A 309 6.53 11.20 -12.68
C VAL A 309 7.46 11.07 -11.48
N MET A 310 6.99 11.50 -10.30
CA MET A 310 7.76 11.37 -9.06
C MET A 310 8.09 9.90 -8.76
N ASN A 311 7.18 8.95 -9.06
CA ASN A 311 7.45 7.53 -8.92
C ASN A 311 8.64 7.09 -9.81
N LEU A 312 8.65 7.47 -11.08
CA LEU A 312 9.77 7.13 -11.97
C LEU A 312 11.11 7.70 -11.47
N ILE A 313 11.10 8.96 -11.02
CA ILE A 313 12.30 9.63 -10.51
C ILE A 313 12.78 8.95 -9.22
N PHE A 314 11.89 8.79 -8.25
CA PHE A 314 12.25 8.26 -6.93
C PHE A 314 12.75 6.82 -7.01
N VAL A 315 12.02 5.96 -7.74
CA VAL A 315 12.40 4.56 -7.91
C VAL A 315 13.64 4.43 -8.80
N GLY A 316 13.78 5.29 -9.81
CA GLY A 316 15.00 5.39 -10.63
C GLY A 316 16.24 5.68 -9.77
N ILE A 317 16.14 6.63 -8.83
CA ILE A 317 17.22 6.92 -7.86
C ILE A 317 17.53 5.68 -7.01
N ILE A 318 16.52 4.94 -6.54
CA ILE A 318 16.74 3.72 -5.76
C ILE A 318 17.45 2.67 -6.59
N PHE A 319 17.10 2.47 -7.86
CA PHE A 319 17.73 1.47 -8.72
C PHE A 319 19.18 1.82 -9.06
N ILE A 320 19.50 3.12 -9.23
CA ILE A 320 20.88 3.59 -9.36
C ILE A 320 21.68 3.31 -8.08
N ARG A 321 21.07 3.50 -6.91
CA ARG A 321 21.71 3.28 -5.61
C ARG A 321 21.86 1.80 -5.25
N VAL A 322 20.96 0.94 -5.77
CA VAL A 322 20.95 -0.52 -5.59
C VAL A 322 20.85 -1.19 -6.96
N PRO A 323 21.98 -1.31 -7.70
CA PRO A 323 21.99 -1.86 -9.08
C PRO A 323 21.45 -3.28 -9.19
N GLU A 324 21.37 -4.01 -8.07
CA GLU A 324 20.85 -5.37 -8.01
C GLU A 324 19.44 -5.47 -8.61
N PHE A 325 18.57 -4.49 -8.36
CA PHE A 325 17.22 -4.49 -8.92
C PHE A 325 17.22 -4.56 -10.45
N PHE A 326 18.08 -3.78 -11.08
CA PHE A 326 18.16 -3.74 -12.54
C PHE A 326 18.86 -4.97 -13.13
N SER A 327 19.95 -5.41 -12.53
CA SER A 327 20.68 -6.61 -12.98
C SER A 327 19.83 -7.87 -12.86
N ARG A 328 19.07 -8.01 -11.78
CA ARG A 328 18.14 -9.12 -11.59
C ARG A 328 16.93 -9.02 -12.51
N PHE A 329 16.46 -7.82 -12.81
CA PHE A 329 15.38 -7.61 -13.78
C PHE A 329 15.76 -8.09 -15.18
N SER A 330 16.94 -7.71 -15.70
CA SER A 330 17.42 -8.15 -16.99
C SER A 330 17.61 -9.68 -17.05
N LEU A 331 18.13 -10.27 -15.99
CA LEU A 331 18.28 -11.72 -15.87
C LEU A 331 16.92 -12.43 -15.83
N TRP A 332 15.99 -11.92 -15.05
CA TRP A 332 14.62 -12.48 -14.93
C TRP A 332 13.89 -12.42 -16.29
N LEU A 333 13.99 -11.33 -17.02
CA LEU A 333 13.44 -11.20 -18.37
C LEU A 333 14.08 -12.23 -19.32
N SER A 334 15.41 -12.32 -19.36
CA SER A 334 16.14 -13.22 -20.29
C SER A 334 15.77 -14.69 -20.05
N THR A 335 15.59 -15.11 -18.81
CA THR A 335 15.18 -16.49 -18.46
C THR A 335 13.74 -16.79 -18.87
N ARG A 336 12.85 -15.81 -18.85
CA ARG A 336 11.47 -15.97 -19.30
C ARG A 336 11.34 -16.05 -20.81
N PHE A 337 12.05 -15.18 -21.56
CA PHE A 337 12.03 -15.19 -23.02
C PHE A 337 12.68 -16.44 -23.61
N LYS A 338 13.75 -16.98 -23.02
CA LYS A 338 14.35 -18.25 -23.46
C LYS A 338 13.42 -19.46 -23.30
N LEU A 339 12.57 -19.47 -22.28
CA LEU A 339 11.59 -20.54 -22.06
C LEU A 339 10.41 -20.50 -23.04
N THR A 340 10.09 -19.33 -23.58
CA THR A 340 9.03 -19.17 -24.61
C THR A 340 9.54 -19.47 -26.03
N SER A 341 10.84 -19.31 -26.28
CA SER A 341 11.47 -19.63 -27.59
C SER A 341 11.72 -21.12 -27.80
N ASN A 342 11.71 -21.93 -26.75
CA ASN A 342 11.91 -23.38 -26.80
C ASN A 342 10.60 -24.21 -26.69
N ARG A 343 9.45 -23.59 -26.83
CA ARG A 343 8.14 -24.21 -27.00
C ARG A 343 7.58 -23.86 -28.38
#